data_b06238bc521a6fb12b3547f31e66524d
#
_entry.id   b06238bc521a6fb12b3547f31e66524d
#
_cell.length_a   1.000
_cell.length_b   1.000
_cell.length_c   1.000
_cell.angle_alpha   90.00
_cell.angle_beta   90.00
_cell.angle_gamma   90.00
#
_symmetry.space_group_name_H-M   'P 1'
#
loop_
_entity.id
_entity.type
_entity.pdbx_description
1 polymer ?
#
loop_
_entity_poly.entity_id
_entity_poly.type
_entity_poly.pdbx_seq_one_letter_code
_entity_poly.pdbx_strand_id
1 'polypeptide(L)'
;MRPTIASNSARSIGPIPSASACAAKPAKSPRRKASAKVKRSKGCPLVMIEWEDSAQPIPAWSYLASFEAPGTIRCVSVGWLILDDGQMKALAPNLGAIDDENSVQVSGVIQIPTRCVLKTTALSEPRV
;
A
#
# COMPACT_ATOMS: atom_id res chain seq x y z
N MET A 1 15.40 15.20 -65.82
CA MET A 1 15.61 16.03 -64.62
C MET A 1 15.50 15.10 -63.40
N ARG A 2 16.60 14.85 -62.71
CA ARG A 2 16.63 14.00 -61.49
C ARG A 2 16.60 14.93 -60.26
N PRO A 3 15.80 14.70 -59.24
CA PRO A 3 15.88 15.45 -58.00
C PRO A 3 17.09 15.00 -57.17
N THR A 4 17.87 15.95 -56.73
CA THR A 4 19.04 15.79 -55.87
C THR A 4 18.58 15.46 -54.45
N ILE A 5 19.03 14.31 -53.89
CA ILE A 5 18.78 13.92 -52.52
C ILE A 5 19.73 14.70 -51.60
N ALA A 6 19.21 15.54 -50.75
CA ALA A 6 19.97 16.22 -49.71
C ALA A 6 20.44 15.21 -48.65
N SER A 7 21.74 15.12 -48.44
CA SER A 7 22.39 14.33 -47.41
C SER A 7 22.05 14.90 -46.03
N ASN A 8 21.35 14.09 -45.22
CA ASN A 8 21.01 14.40 -43.83
C ASN A 8 22.25 14.12 -42.96
N SER A 9 22.88 15.21 -42.48
CA SER A 9 24.03 15.16 -41.59
C SER A 9 23.65 14.46 -40.28
N ALA A 10 24.27 13.31 -40.01
CA ALA A 10 24.16 12.60 -38.77
C ALA A 10 24.69 13.47 -37.61
N ARG A 11 23.80 13.91 -36.73
CA ARG A 11 24.19 14.51 -35.46
C ARG A 11 24.82 13.43 -34.59
N SER A 12 26.07 13.59 -34.29
CA SER A 12 26.84 12.78 -33.34
C SER A 12 26.16 12.87 -31.96
N ILE A 13 25.62 11.75 -31.51
CA ILE A 13 25.15 11.60 -30.14
C ILE A 13 26.40 11.52 -29.26
N GLY A 14 26.60 12.51 -28.40
CA GLY A 14 27.67 12.52 -27.40
C GLY A 14 27.56 11.33 -26.44
N PRO A 15 28.65 10.94 -25.77
CA PRO A 15 28.69 9.78 -24.92
C PRO A 15 27.68 9.95 -23.78
N ILE A 16 26.84 8.94 -23.60
CA ILE A 16 25.93 8.81 -22.45
C ILE A 16 26.81 8.78 -21.19
N PRO A 17 26.57 9.64 -20.17
CA PRO A 17 27.30 9.54 -18.92
C PRO A 17 27.06 8.17 -18.30
N SER A 18 28.14 7.43 -18.03
CA SER A 18 28.09 6.14 -17.39
C SER A 18 27.36 6.27 -16.05
N ALA A 19 26.34 5.47 -15.84
CA ALA A 19 25.66 5.34 -14.58
C ALA A 19 26.56 4.61 -13.57
N SER A 20 27.61 5.29 -13.14
CA SER A 20 28.45 4.89 -12.02
C SER A 20 28.11 5.82 -10.87
N ALA A 21 27.44 5.27 -9.90
CA ALA A 21 27.27 5.68 -8.51
C ALA A 21 25.81 5.75 -8.05
N CYS A 22 25.14 4.62 -8.03
CA CYS A 22 24.10 4.36 -7.03
C CYS A 22 24.38 3.03 -6.30
N ALA A 23 25.60 2.85 -5.86
CA ALA A 23 25.93 1.88 -4.83
C ALA A 23 25.77 2.55 -3.45
N ALA A 24 24.56 3.02 -3.14
CA ALA A 24 24.18 3.25 -1.79
C ALA A 24 24.10 1.89 -1.11
N LYS A 25 24.97 1.64 -0.12
CA LYS A 25 24.91 0.46 0.73
C LYS A 25 23.48 0.34 1.25
N PRO A 26 22.85 -0.85 1.19
CA PRO A 26 21.53 -1.03 1.74
C PRO A 26 21.59 -0.67 3.23
N ALA A 27 20.92 0.38 3.64
CA ALA A 27 20.69 0.68 5.03
C ALA A 27 20.04 -0.55 5.64
N LYS A 28 20.66 -1.13 6.68
CA LYS A 28 20.10 -2.26 7.42
C LYS A 28 18.71 -1.82 7.88
N SER A 29 17.68 -2.36 7.23
CA SER A 29 16.30 -2.22 7.66
C SER A 29 16.24 -2.59 9.14
N PRO A 30 15.67 -1.75 10.01
CA PRO A 30 15.52 -2.09 11.42
C PRO A 30 14.71 -3.38 11.50
N ARG A 31 15.37 -4.44 11.97
CA ARG A 31 14.76 -5.75 12.19
C ARG A 31 13.52 -5.52 13.05
N ARG A 32 12.33 -5.71 12.47
CA ARG A 32 11.05 -5.60 13.19
C ARG A 32 11.17 -6.42 14.46
N LYS A 33 11.11 -5.75 15.60
CA LYS A 33 11.00 -6.42 16.89
C LYS A 33 9.76 -7.28 16.84
N ALA A 34 9.92 -8.56 17.20
CA ALA A 34 8.86 -9.53 17.20
C ALA A 34 7.58 -8.92 17.80
N SER A 35 6.50 -9.07 17.06
CA SER A 35 5.12 -8.79 17.38
C SER A 35 4.87 -8.73 18.90
N ALA A 36 4.58 -7.54 19.40
CA ALA A 36 4.01 -7.43 20.74
C ALA A 36 2.71 -8.25 20.74
N LYS A 37 2.63 -9.25 21.62
CA LYS A 37 1.38 -9.98 21.85
C LYS A 37 0.30 -8.96 22.10
N VAL A 38 -0.67 -8.87 21.18
CA VAL A 38 -1.84 -8.03 21.35
C VAL A 38 -2.52 -8.46 22.62
N LYS A 39 -2.39 -7.67 23.69
CA LYS A 39 -3.17 -7.89 24.92
C LYS A 39 -4.61 -7.58 24.57
N ARG A 40 -5.44 -8.59 24.47
CA ARG A 40 -6.87 -8.43 24.28
C ARG A 40 -7.44 -7.70 25.49
N SER A 41 -7.69 -6.40 25.33
CA SER A 41 -8.68 -5.71 26.14
C SER A 41 -10.06 -6.15 25.65
N LYS A 42 -11.02 -6.30 26.54
CA LYS A 42 -12.43 -6.65 26.27
C LYS A 42 -12.91 -5.92 25.00
N GLY A 43 -13.15 -6.70 23.94
CA GLY A 43 -13.77 -6.25 22.71
C GLY A 43 -12.88 -5.38 21.80
N CYS A 44 -12.45 -5.93 20.66
CA CYS A 44 -11.91 -5.10 19.59
C CYS A 44 -13.03 -4.19 19.09
N PRO A 45 -12.82 -2.86 18.96
CA PRO A 45 -13.86 -1.97 18.49
C PRO A 45 -14.21 -2.26 17.03
N LEU A 46 -15.50 -2.22 16.70
CA LEU A 46 -15.97 -2.24 15.32
C LEU A 46 -15.76 -0.86 14.72
N VAL A 47 -15.08 -0.78 13.61
CA VAL A 47 -14.75 0.51 12.95
C VAL A 47 -14.96 0.44 11.45
N MET A 48 -15.17 1.63 10.86
CA MET A 48 -15.09 1.87 9.43
C MET A 48 -13.85 2.74 9.17
N ILE A 49 -13.00 2.32 8.26
CA ILE A 49 -11.82 3.06 7.84
C ILE A 49 -11.96 3.46 6.37
N GLU A 50 -11.87 4.77 6.13
CA GLU A 50 -11.69 5.34 4.80
C GLU A 50 -10.19 5.52 4.56
N TRP A 51 -9.67 4.98 3.46
CA TRP A 51 -8.24 4.98 3.18
C TRP A 51 -7.96 5.03 1.68
N GLU A 52 -6.71 5.32 1.33
CA GLU A 52 -6.24 5.35 -0.04
C GLU A 52 -5.33 4.15 -0.33
N ASP A 53 -5.62 3.48 -1.43
CA ASP A 53 -4.79 2.40 -1.97
C ASP A 53 -4.09 2.86 -3.24
N SER A 54 -3.02 2.17 -3.61
CA SER A 54 -2.37 2.35 -4.90
C SER A 54 -3.27 1.83 -6.02
N ALA A 55 -3.21 2.47 -7.17
CA ALA A 55 -3.84 1.92 -8.37
C ALA A 55 -3.17 0.60 -8.78
N GLN A 56 -3.92 -0.24 -9.49
CA GLN A 56 -3.34 -1.46 -10.04
C GLN A 56 -2.23 -1.16 -11.05
N PRO A 57 -1.20 -2.03 -11.16
CA PRO A 57 -0.18 -1.88 -12.17
C PRO A 57 -0.78 -1.82 -13.58
N ILE A 58 -0.28 -0.90 -14.39
CA ILE A 58 -0.69 -0.79 -15.80
C ILE A 58 0.08 -1.86 -16.59
N PRO A 59 -0.58 -2.87 -17.18
CA PRO A 59 0.11 -3.99 -17.84
C PRO A 59 0.66 -3.64 -19.22
N ALA A 60 0.24 -2.51 -19.81
CA ALA A 60 0.65 -2.09 -21.14
C ALA A 60 1.94 -1.28 -21.10
N TRP A 61 2.74 -1.40 -22.17
CA TRP A 61 3.90 -0.52 -22.39
C TRP A 61 3.42 0.90 -22.69
N SER A 62 4.01 1.89 -22.02
CA SER A 62 3.73 3.31 -22.22
C SER A 62 5.03 4.08 -22.43
N TYR A 63 5.02 5.14 -23.23
CA TYR A 63 6.17 6.03 -23.33
C TYR A 63 6.27 6.88 -22.05
N LEU A 64 7.45 6.95 -21.46
CA LEU A 64 7.67 7.73 -20.24
C LEU A 64 7.27 9.20 -20.40
N ALA A 65 7.50 9.76 -21.59
CA ALA A 65 7.19 11.17 -21.88
C ALA A 65 5.69 11.49 -21.89
N SER A 66 4.83 10.47 -22.07
CA SER A 66 3.36 10.61 -22.08
C SER A 66 2.68 9.82 -20.96
N PHE A 67 3.45 9.37 -19.97
CA PHE A 67 2.88 8.62 -18.86
C PHE A 67 2.10 9.53 -17.92
N GLU A 68 0.84 9.20 -17.72
CA GLU A 68 -0.05 9.83 -16.73
C GLU A 68 -0.37 8.83 -15.63
N ALA A 69 -0.09 9.22 -14.38
CA ALA A 69 -0.39 8.38 -13.23
C ALA A 69 -1.91 8.34 -12.97
N PRO A 70 -2.51 7.15 -12.79
CA PRO A 70 -3.95 7.02 -12.58
C PRO A 70 -4.44 7.54 -11.21
N GLY A 71 -3.53 7.93 -10.32
CA GLY A 71 -3.87 8.37 -8.97
C GLY A 71 -4.12 7.20 -8.00
N THR A 72 -4.52 7.55 -6.78
CA THR A 72 -4.89 6.60 -5.73
C THR A 72 -6.37 6.23 -5.82
N ILE A 73 -6.72 5.08 -5.26
CA ILE A 73 -8.11 4.59 -5.18
C ILE A 73 -8.59 4.79 -3.74
N ARG A 74 -9.74 5.48 -3.58
CA ARG A 74 -10.38 5.57 -2.27
C ARG A 74 -11.13 4.28 -1.95
N CYS A 75 -10.82 3.74 -0.79
CA CYS A 75 -11.37 2.50 -0.28
C CYS A 75 -12.10 2.74 1.05
N VAL A 76 -13.08 1.91 1.33
CA VAL A 76 -13.76 1.86 2.62
C VAL A 76 -13.74 0.41 3.11
N SER A 77 -13.28 0.21 4.33
CA SER A 77 -13.24 -1.10 4.95
C SER A 77 -13.90 -1.05 6.32
N VAL A 78 -14.66 -2.10 6.64
CA VAL A 78 -15.35 -2.25 7.93
C VAL A 78 -14.89 -3.54 8.59
N GLY A 79 -14.65 -3.49 9.89
CA GLY A 79 -14.25 -4.67 10.66
C GLY A 79 -13.84 -4.33 12.07
N TRP A 80 -13.53 -5.36 12.83
CA TRP A 80 -12.97 -5.21 14.17
C TRP A 80 -11.51 -4.78 14.08
N LEU A 81 -11.18 -3.68 14.75
CA LEU A 81 -9.81 -3.16 14.81
C LEU A 81 -9.00 -4.02 15.80
N ILE A 82 -8.23 -4.95 15.25
CA ILE A 82 -7.45 -5.93 16.04
C ILE A 82 -6.03 -5.47 16.32
N LEU A 83 -5.54 -4.49 15.55
CA LEU A 83 -4.23 -3.87 15.75
C LEU A 83 -4.31 -2.38 15.38
N ASP A 84 -3.73 -1.55 16.23
CA ASP A 84 -3.45 -0.13 15.97
C ASP A 84 -2.15 0.24 16.69
N ASP A 85 -1.04 0.20 15.99
CA ASP A 85 0.29 0.45 16.57
C ASP A 85 0.91 1.80 16.12
N GLY A 86 0.09 2.67 15.51
CA GLY A 86 0.52 3.95 14.97
C GLY A 86 1.18 3.88 13.58
N GLN A 87 1.65 2.72 13.17
CA GLN A 87 2.20 2.50 11.82
C GLN A 87 1.21 1.76 10.92
N MET A 88 0.43 0.89 11.51
CA MET A 88 -0.49 0.01 10.80
C MET A 88 -1.78 -0.18 11.59
N LYS A 89 -2.89 -0.25 10.87
CA LYS A 89 -4.18 -0.71 11.41
C LYS A 89 -4.53 -2.04 10.75
N ALA A 90 -4.96 -3.02 11.56
CA ALA A 90 -5.45 -4.29 11.04
C ALA A 90 -6.93 -4.45 11.37
N LEU A 91 -7.73 -4.73 10.35
CA LEU A 91 -9.16 -5.00 10.46
C LEU A 91 -9.43 -6.47 10.19
N ALA A 92 -10.25 -7.08 11.03
CA ALA A 92 -10.79 -8.40 10.82
C ALA A 92 -12.29 -8.29 10.51
N PRO A 93 -12.75 -8.70 9.32
CA PRO A 93 -14.18 -8.73 9.02
C PRO A 93 -14.90 -9.90 9.69
N ASN A 94 -14.16 -10.93 10.13
CA ASN A 94 -14.71 -12.10 10.75
C ASN A 94 -13.99 -12.44 12.05
N LEU A 95 -14.77 -12.73 13.08
CA LEU A 95 -14.33 -13.31 14.33
C LEU A 95 -14.99 -14.69 14.51
N GLY A 96 -14.23 -15.69 14.88
CA GLY A 96 -14.69 -17.04 15.16
C GLY A 96 -14.36 -17.47 16.59
N ALA A 97 -15.05 -18.49 17.09
CA ALA A 97 -14.88 -19.04 18.46
C ALA A 97 -14.97 -17.95 19.54
N ILE A 98 -15.97 -17.07 19.44
CA ILE A 98 -16.12 -15.89 20.31
C ILE A 98 -16.50 -16.25 21.75
N ASP A 99 -17.01 -17.46 21.99
CA ASP A 99 -17.43 -17.94 23.30
C ASP A 99 -16.23 -18.28 24.22
N ASP A 100 -15.04 -18.45 23.65
CA ASP A 100 -13.80 -18.72 24.40
C ASP A 100 -12.75 -17.67 24.06
N GLU A 101 -12.50 -16.77 25.01
CA GLU A 101 -11.54 -15.66 24.85
C GLU A 101 -10.13 -16.10 24.46
N ASN A 102 -9.74 -17.35 24.78
CA ASN A 102 -8.41 -17.88 24.44
C ASN A 102 -8.35 -18.49 23.04
N SER A 103 -9.50 -18.79 22.46
CA SER A 103 -9.62 -19.51 21.18
C SER A 103 -10.10 -18.64 20.03
N VAL A 104 -10.42 -17.36 20.27
CA VAL A 104 -10.93 -16.50 19.20
C VAL A 104 -9.98 -16.45 18.02
N GLN A 105 -10.54 -16.70 16.85
CA GLN A 105 -9.86 -16.68 15.57
C GLN A 105 -10.31 -15.49 14.74
N VAL A 106 -9.45 -15.05 13.85
CA VAL A 106 -9.73 -13.98 12.88
C VAL A 106 -9.49 -14.47 11.47
N SER A 107 -10.30 -14.03 10.52
CA SER A 107 -10.08 -14.33 9.11
C SER A 107 -10.36 -13.13 8.22
N GLY A 108 -9.76 -13.13 7.02
CA GLY A 108 -9.91 -12.04 6.06
C GLY A 108 -9.24 -10.73 6.50
N VAL A 109 -8.22 -10.81 7.36
CA VAL A 109 -7.57 -9.63 7.91
C VAL A 109 -6.92 -8.78 6.82
N ILE A 110 -7.29 -7.50 6.78
CA ILE A 110 -6.66 -6.47 5.97
C ILE A 110 -5.74 -5.61 6.83
N GLN A 111 -4.56 -5.30 6.31
CA GLN A 111 -3.58 -4.43 6.97
C GLN A 111 -3.46 -3.13 6.18
N ILE A 112 -3.77 -2.01 6.83
CA ILE A 112 -3.78 -0.68 6.23
C ILE A 112 -2.67 0.15 6.87
N PRO A 113 -1.67 0.63 6.11
CA PRO A 113 -0.68 1.56 6.64
C PRO A 113 -1.37 2.81 7.18
N THR A 114 -1.03 3.26 8.39
CA THR A 114 -1.70 4.40 9.03
C THR A 114 -1.62 5.67 8.18
N ARG A 115 -0.54 5.86 7.44
CA ARG A 115 -0.37 6.98 6.50
C ARG A 115 -1.35 7.00 5.32
N CYS A 116 -1.96 5.85 5.00
CA CYS A 116 -2.98 5.74 3.95
C CYS A 116 -4.39 5.97 4.49
N VAL A 117 -4.56 6.05 5.80
CA VAL A 117 -5.85 6.23 6.45
C VAL A 117 -6.27 7.70 6.37
N LEU A 118 -7.44 7.95 5.79
CA LEU A 118 -8.06 9.27 5.71
C LEU A 118 -8.93 9.54 6.93
N LYS A 119 -9.72 8.56 7.35
CA LYS A 119 -10.66 8.68 8.46
C LYS A 119 -10.94 7.33 9.10
N THR A 120 -11.07 7.32 10.42
CA THR A 120 -11.55 6.16 11.18
C THR A 120 -12.81 6.56 11.94
N THR A 121 -13.89 5.82 11.76
CA THR A 121 -15.18 6.05 12.42
C THR A 121 -15.52 4.82 13.27
N ALA A 122 -15.75 5.03 14.56
CA ALA A 122 -16.23 3.97 15.42
C ALA A 122 -17.70 3.66 15.08
N LEU A 123 -18.03 2.37 15.02
CA LEU A 123 -19.38 1.90 14.77
C LEU A 123 -19.92 1.31 16.06
N SER A 124 -21.23 1.49 16.31
CA SER A 124 -21.91 0.82 17.40
C SER A 124 -22.32 -0.58 16.97
N GLU A 125 -21.98 -1.57 17.77
CA GLU A 125 -22.51 -2.90 17.56
C GLU A 125 -24.03 -2.90 17.79
N PRO A 126 -24.81 -3.55 16.90
CA PRO A 126 -26.23 -3.70 17.14
C PRO A 126 -26.42 -4.50 18.45
N ARG A 127 -27.15 -3.93 19.39
CA ARG A 127 -27.56 -4.68 20.57
C ARG A 127 -28.57 -5.73 20.14
N VAL A 128 -28.17 -6.95 20.23
CA VAL A 128 -29.06 -8.09 20.01
C VAL A 128 -29.92 -8.30 21.24
#